data_0a8870f250ee8d08920b8c6a88889104
#
_entry.id   0a8870f250ee8d08920b8c6a88889104
#
_cell.length_a   1.000
_cell.length_b   1.000
_cell.length_c   1.000
_cell.angle_alpha   90.00
_cell.angle_beta   90.00
_cell.angle_gamma   90.00
#
_symmetry.space_group_name_H-M   'P 1'
#
loop_
_entity.id
_entity.type
_entity.pdbx_description
1 polymer ?
#
loop_
_entity_poly.entity_id
_entity_poly.type
_entity_poly.pdbx_seq_one_letter_code
_entity_poly.pdbx_strand_id
1 'polypeptide(L)'
;MPGTIVASAGVLSVVAGLAAQTSLGAVFAGIQIAFSNAIRVGDVVVLEDEWGRIEEITLTYVVVHVWDERRLVLPCTYFTTTPFQNWTRNATELLGTAELDVDFAVPFDAMRAELDRLLRANPRWDGRVGVLQVTDTVDGYVRVRMLVSAENAPTLFDLRCDVREGMVKWLKREQPGALPRRRLAFDDDHVFESSSGTTHVGQARADSGLFTGSPEAEQRGRAFDDGDDGDDRARDREFAHARWDGG
;
A
#
# COMPACT_ATOMS: atom_id res chain seq x y z
N MET A 1 54.41 28.04 -26.69
CA MET A 1 53.54 27.31 -25.73
C MET A 1 52.05 27.72 -25.80
N PRO A 2 51.42 27.93 -26.99
CA PRO A 2 49.96 28.25 -27.00
C PRO A 2 49.04 27.03 -26.89
N GLY A 3 49.52 25.83 -27.21
CA GLY A 3 48.67 24.63 -27.23
C GLY A 3 48.17 24.14 -25.86
N THR A 4 48.92 24.36 -24.78
CA THR A 4 48.54 23.96 -23.43
C THR A 4 47.43 24.85 -22.83
N ILE A 5 47.40 26.13 -23.21
CA ILE A 5 46.37 27.08 -22.74
C ILE A 5 45.01 26.75 -23.39
N VAL A 6 45.01 26.39 -24.67
CA VAL A 6 43.78 26.01 -25.40
C VAL A 6 43.22 24.70 -24.89
N ALA A 7 44.07 23.72 -24.57
CA ALA A 7 43.62 22.44 -24.02
C ALA A 7 43.02 22.60 -22.60
N SER A 8 43.61 23.42 -21.74
CA SER A 8 43.09 23.67 -20.41
C SER A 8 41.79 24.48 -20.43
N ALA A 9 41.63 25.43 -21.35
CA ALA A 9 40.38 26.17 -21.52
C ALA A 9 39.24 25.25 -22.01
N GLY A 10 39.53 24.28 -22.87
CA GLY A 10 38.54 23.28 -23.32
C GLY A 10 38.01 22.39 -22.15
N VAL A 11 38.91 21.90 -21.32
CA VAL A 11 38.52 21.08 -20.15
C VAL A 11 37.69 21.90 -19.14
N LEU A 12 38.09 23.14 -18.85
CA LEU A 12 37.32 24.03 -17.97
C LEU A 12 35.91 24.32 -18.49
N SER A 13 35.78 24.51 -19.83
CA SER A 13 34.46 24.74 -20.45
C SER A 13 33.55 23.52 -20.33
N VAL A 14 34.06 22.29 -20.48
CA VAL A 14 33.28 21.07 -20.28
C VAL A 14 32.86 20.92 -18.84
N VAL A 15 33.78 21.14 -17.89
CA VAL A 15 33.46 21.06 -16.44
C VAL A 15 32.43 22.12 -16.05
N ALA A 16 32.55 23.34 -16.53
CA ALA A 16 31.57 24.40 -16.27
C ALA A 16 30.20 24.08 -16.89
N GLY A 17 30.17 23.49 -18.13
CA GLY A 17 28.94 23.04 -18.78
C GLY A 17 28.24 21.94 -17.99
N LEU A 18 28.97 20.95 -17.52
CA LEU A 18 28.42 19.87 -16.68
C LEU A 18 27.92 20.41 -15.33
N ALA A 19 28.64 21.34 -14.70
CA ALA A 19 28.20 21.96 -13.45
C ALA A 19 26.91 22.79 -13.62
N ALA A 20 26.74 23.45 -14.77
CA ALA A 20 25.54 24.24 -15.07
C ALA A 20 24.34 23.39 -15.56
N GLN A 21 24.54 22.13 -15.94
CA GLN A 21 23.53 21.28 -16.58
C GLN A 21 22.23 21.17 -15.75
N THR A 22 22.34 20.97 -14.44
CA THR A 22 21.18 20.81 -13.56
C THR A 22 20.35 22.10 -13.48
N SER A 23 21.00 23.24 -13.35
CA SER A 23 20.30 24.52 -13.26
C SER A 23 19.63 24.90 -14.58
N LEU A 24 20.30 24.70 -15.70
CA LEU A 24 19.73 24.89 -17.05
C LEU A 24 18.58 23.94 -17.30
N GLY A 25 18.68 22.66 -16.88
CA GLY A 25 17.62 21.68 -17.00
C GLY A 25 16.33 22.11 -16.27
N ALA A 26 16.45 22.67 -15.09
CA ALA A 26 15.31 23.18 -14.31
C ALA A 26 14.61 24.36 -15.03
N VAL A 27 15.38 25.29 -15.59
CA VAL A 27 14.84 26.44 -16.37
C VAL A 27 14.14 25.95 -17.65
N PHE A 28 14.74 25.03 -18.40
CA PHE A 28 14.11 24.45 -19.59
C PHE A 28 12.83 23.71 -19.26
N ALA A 29 12.81 22.95 -18.16
CA ALA A 29 11.60 22.28 -17.70
C ALA A 29 10.48 23.27 -17.36
N GLY A 30 10.78 24.38 -16.68
CA GLY A 30 9.79 25.43 -16.39
C GLY A 30 9.23 26.07 -17.66
N ILE A 31 10.09 26.37 -18.62
CA ILE A 31 9.68 26.88 -19.96
C ILE A 31 8.77 25.84 -20.64
N GLN A 32 9.15 24.57 -20.64
CA GLN A 32 8.35 23.50 -21.24
C GLN A 32 6.96 23.39 -20.61
N ILE A 33 6.86 23.45 -19.27
CA ILE A 33 5.58 23.44 -18.54
C ILE A 33 4.71 24.62 -18.98
N ALA A 34 5.28 25.82 -19.04
CA ALA A 34 4.56 27.04 -19.42
C ALA A 34 3.99 26.95 -20.85
N PHE A 35 4.73 26.37 -21.81
CA PHE A 35 4.28 26.23 -23.19
C PHE A 35 3.36 25.03 -23.41
N SER A 36 3.58 23.91 -22.71
CA SER A 36 2.78 22.69 -22.92
C SER A 36 1.42 22.73 -22.22
N ASN A 37 1.21 23.64 -21.28
CA ASN A 37 0.05 23.64 -20.38
C ASN A 37 -0.19 22.27 -19.73
N ALA A 38 0.87 21.54 -19.43
CA ALA A 38 0.78 20.21 -18.79
C ALA A 38 0.12 20.30 -17.40
N ILE A 39 0.38 21.39 -16.70
CA ILE A 39 -0.20 21.75 -15.40
C ILE A 39 -0.52 23.23 -15.37
N ARG A 40 -1.52 23.63 -14.57
CA ARG A 40 -1.93 25.02 -14.35
C ARG A 40 -2.12 25.30 -12.88
N VAL A 41 -1.95 26.56 -12.48
CA VAL A 41 -2.31 27.00 -11.13
C VAL A 41 -3.80 26.70 -10.90
N GLY A 42 -4.11 26.06 -9.78
CA GLY A 42 -5.46 25.62 -9.44
C GLY A 42 -5.75 24.15 -9.79
N ASP A 43 -4.94 23.49 -10.63
CA ASP A 43 -5.09 22.06 -10.91
C ASP A 43 -4.95 21.21 -9.65
N VAL A 44 -5.74 20.14 -9.55
CA VAL A 44 -5.60 19.11 -8.54
C VAL A 44 -4.74 17.98 -9.12
N VAL A 45 -3.64 17.71 -8.46
CA VAL A 45 -2.65 16.70 -8.87
C VAL A 45 -2.41 15.69 -7.76
N VAL A 46 -2.03 14.47 -8.15
CA VAL A 46 -1.54 13.44 -7.23
C VAL A 46 -0.07 13.19 -7.52
N LEU A 47 0.75 13.35 -6.50
CA LEU A 47 2.19 13.27 -6.53
C LEU A 47 2.63 12.42 -5.33
N GLU A 48 3.38 11.34 -5.56
CA GLU A 48 3.88 10.47 -4.49
C GLU A 48 2.78 10.00 -3.50
N ASP A 49 1.61 9.62 -4.05
CA ASP A 49 0.41 9.18 -3.31
C ASP A 49 -0.28 10.28 -2.48
N GLU A 50 0.20 11.51 -2.55
CA GLU A 50 -0.45 12.67 -1.93
C GLU A 50 -1.18 13.51 -2.97
N TRP A 51 -2.39 13.95 -2.66
CA TRP A 51 -3.13 14.85 -3.53
C TRP A 51 -3.09 16.28 -3.00
N GLY A 52 -2.97 17.22 -3.93
CA GLY A 52 -2.93 18.64 -3.60
C GLY A 52 -3.32 19.51 -4.78
N ARG A 53 -3.40 20.80 -4.53
CA ARG A 53 -3.70 21.81 -5.55
C ARG A 53 -2.44 22.59 -5.88
N ILE A 54 -2.17 22.81 -7.16
CA ILE A 54 -1.07 23.66 -7.60
C ILE A 54 -1.38 25.10 -7.18
N GLU A 55 -0.54 25.64 -6.28
CA GLU A 55 -0.66 27.00 -5.73
C GLU A 55 0.14 27.99 -6.58
N GLU A 56 1.37 27.61 -6.97
CA GLU A 56 2.31 28.46 -7.71
C GLU A 56 3.15 27.67 -8.68
N ILE A 57 3.41 28.26 -9.84
CA ILE A 57 4.35 27.72 -10.85
C ILE A 57 5.39 28.80 -11.12
N THR A 58 6.65 28.53 -10.81
CA THR A 58 7.80 29.39 -11.14
C THR A 58 8.60 28.82 -12.27
N LEU A 59 9.68 29.48 -12.64
CA LEU A 59 10.58 28.99 -13.69
C LEU A 59 11.35 27.72 -13.32
N THR A 60 11.59 27.49 -12.03
CA THR A 60 12.44 26.40 -11.54
C THR A 60 11.75 25.42 -10.61
N TYR A 61 10.66 25.81 -9.99
CA TYR A 61 9.88 24.98 -9.05
C TYR A 61 8.39 25.23 -9.16
N VAL A 62 7.61 24.26 -8.68
CA VAL A 62 6.16 24.31 -8.54
C VAL A 62 5.83 24.09 -7.07
N VAL A 63 4.88 24.86 -6.53
CA VAL A 63 4.37 24.73 -5.17
C VAL A 63 3.00 24.05 -5.24
N VAL A 64 2.84 22.94 -4.53
CA VAL A 64 1.59 22.20 -4.41
C VAL A 64 1.11 22.29 -2.96
N HIS A 65 -0.07 22.83 -2.75
CA HIS A 65 -0.76 22.88 -1.47
C HIS A 65 -1.48 21.54 -1.24
N VAL A 66 -0.94 20.75 -0.33
CA VAL A 66 -1.47 19.43 0.03
C VAL A 66 -2.71 19.59 0.92
N TRP A 67 -3.57 18.60 0.95
CA TRP A 67 -4.85 18.59 1.68
C TRP A 67 -4.70 18.85 3.20
N ASP A 68 -3.51 18.59 3.78
CA ASP A 68 -3.19 18.78 5.20
C ASP A 68 -2.47 20.11 5.50
N GLU A 69 -2.62 21.09 4.62
CA GLU A 69 -2.03 22.45 4.71
C GLU A 69 -0.51 22.52 4.49
N ARG A 70 0.18 21.40 4.27
CA ARG A 70 1.60 21.41 3.87
C ARG A 70 1.76 21.91 2.44
N ARG A 71 2.92 22.47 2.17
CA ARG A 71 3.32 22.85 0.81
C ARG A 71 4.47 21.99 0.34
N LEU A 72 4.22 21.26 -0.72
CA LEU A 72 5.21 20.44 -1.39
C LEU A 72 5.86 21.29 -2.50
N VAL A 73 7.17 21.54 -2.38
CA VAL A 73 7.94 22.31 -3.36
C VAL A 73 8.74 21.35 -4.22
N LEU A 74 8.40 21.25 -5.48
CA LEU A 74 9.01 20.32 -6.42
C LEU A 74 9.70 21.06 -7.56
N PRO A 75 10.90 20.63 -8.00
CA PRO A 75 11.56 21.22 -9.17
C PRO A 75 10.70 20.98 -10.43
N CYS A 76 10.72 21.90 -11.39
CA CYS A 76 9.99 21.76 -12.65
C CYS A 76 10.40 20.50 -13.42
N THR A 77 11.62 20.02 -13.25
CA THR A 77 12.09 18.76 -13.84
C THR A 77 11.29 17.55 -13.37
N TYR A 78 10.76 17.54 -12.16
CA TYR A 78 9.89 16.47 -11.68
C TYR A 78 8.69 16.24 -12.61
N PHE A 79 8.00 17.29 -12.97
CA PHE A 79 6.80 17.24 -13.83
C PHE A 79 7.10 16.90 -15.31
N THR A 80 8.36 16.96 -15.72
CA THR A 80 8.78 16.58 -17.07
C THR A 80 9.37 15.19 -17.18
N THR A 81 9.82 14.62 -16.04
CA THR A 81 10.51 13.31 -16.01
C THR A 81 9.76 12.23 -15.26
N THR A 82 8.89 12.61 -14.31
CA THR A 82 8.16 11.68 -13.45
C THR A 82 6.67 11.67 -13.83
N PRO A 83 6.05 10.48 -14.00
CA PRO A 83 4.61 10.39 -14.20
C PRO A 83 3.85 10.92 -12.98
N PHE A 84 2.81 11.69 -13.21
CA PHE A 84 1.89 12.17 -12.18
C PHE A 84 0.45 12.17 -12.71
N GLN A 85 -0.53 12.22 -11.81
CA GLN A 85 -1.93 12.31 -12.20
C GLN A 85 -2.39 13.76 -12.08
N ASN A 86 -3.04 14.28 -13.11
CA ASN A 86 -3.75 15.55 -13.10
C ASN A 86 -5.25 15.27 -13.22
N TRP A 87 -5.97 15.51 -12.13
CA TRP A 87 -7.41 15.19 -12.04
C TRP A 87 -8.32 16.25 -12.64
N THR A 88 -7.80 17.45 -12.89
CA THR A 88 -8.62 18.60 -13.33
C THR A 88 -8.22 19.17 -14.68
N ARG A 89 -7.29 18.52 -15.38
CA ARG A 89 -6.73 19.02 -16.65
C ARG A 89 -7.79 19.33 -17.70
N ASN A 90 -8.80 18.46 -17.86
CA ASN A 90 -9.83 18.57 -18.89
C ASN A 90 -11.23 18.78 -18.29
N ALA A 91 -11.49 18.20 -17.14
CA ALA A 91 -12.77 18.26 -16.42
C ALA A 91 -12.51 18.10 -14.93
N THR A 92 -13.36 18.69 -14.11
CA THR A 92 -13.28 18.57 -12.65
C THR A 92 -14.02 17.35 -12.13
N GLU A 93 -14.90 16.77 -12.93
CA GLU A 93 -15.76 15.65 -12.58
C GLU A 93 -14.97 14.35 -12.52
N LEU A 94 -15.06 13.67 -11.40
CA LEU A 94 -14.26 12.50 -11.10
C LEU A 94 -15.11 11.29 -10.73
N LEU A 95 -14.51 10.11 -10.96
CA LEU A 95 -14.99 8.83 -10.44
C LEU A 95 -14.11 8.39 -9.29
N GLY A 96 -14.72 7.85 -8.25
CA GLY A 96 -14.00 7.28 -7.14
C GLY A 96 -14.63 5.99 -6.63
N THR A 97 -13.82 5.19 -5.93
CA THR A 97 -14.25 3.91 -5.38
C THR A 97 -14.29 3.95 -3.87
N ALA A 98 -15.37 3.42 -3.28
CA ALA A 98 -15.41 3.03 -1.88
C ALA A 98 -15.49 1.50 -1.83
N GLU A 99 -14.59 0.86 -1.10
CA GLU A 99 -14.53 -0.59 -0.99
C GLU A 99 -14.91 -1.05 0.41
N LEU A 100 -15.58 -2.19 0.48
CA LEU A 100 -15.93 -2.89 1.70
C LEU A 100 -15.72 -4.38 1.51
N ASP A 101 -15.20 -5.05 2.52
CA ASP A 101 -15.17 -6.50 2.60
C ASP A 101 -16.37 -6.95 3.46
N VAL A 102 -17.19 -7.85 2.90
CA VAL A 102 -18.43 -8.33 3.51
C VAL A 102 -18.45 -9.84 3.54
N ASP A 103 -19.33 -10.42 4.35
CA ASP A 103 -19.55 -11.86 4.40
C ASP A 103 -20.28 -12.36 3.14
N PHE A 104 -20.07 -13.63 2.78
CA PHE A 104 -20.78 -14.29 1.65
C PHE A 104 -22.30 -14.29 1.82
N ALA A 105 -22.81 -14.13 3.02
CA ALA A 105 -24.24 -14.10 3.29
C ALA A 105 -24.90 -12.77 2.89
N VAL A 106 -24.15 -11.77 2.39
CA VAL A 106 -24.71 -10.46 2.04
C VAL A 106 -25.65 -10.57 0.83
N PRO A 107 -26.87 -10.01 0.90
CA PRO A 107 -27.76 -9.91 -0.25
C PRO A 107 -27.35 -8.73 -1.13
N PHE A 108 -26.59 -8.99 -2.21
CA PHE A 108 -26.03 -7.95 -3.07
C PHE A 108 -27.08 -7.04 -3.71
N ASP A 109 -28.26 -7.55 -4.03
CA ASP A 109 -29.34 -6.74 -4.62
C ASP A 109 -29.91 -5.74 -3.62
N ALA A 110 -30.05 -6.15 -2.35
CA ALA A 110 -30.45 -5.22 -1.29
C ALA A 110 -29.35 -4.16 -1.03
N MET A 111 -28.07 -4.56 -1.13
CA MET A 111 -26.94 -3.65 -0.99
C MET A 111 -26.89 -2.63 -2.15
N ARG A 112 -27.26 -3.04 -3.38
CA ARG A 112 -27.40 -2.13 -4.53
C ARG A 112 -28.52 -1.12 -4.32
N ALA A 113 -29.67 -1.58 -3.87
CA ALA A 113 -30.81 -0.71 -3.59
C ALA A 113 -30.49 0.31 -2.48
N GLU A 114 -29.74 -0.11 -1.46
CA GLU A 114 -29.29 0.81 -0.41
C GLU A 114 -28.27 1.83 -0.92
N LEU A 115 -27.32 1.44 -1.78
CA LEU A 115 -26.40 2.37 -2.42
C LEU A 115 -27.16 3.45 -3.20
N ASP A 116 -28.14 3.04 -4.01
CA ASP A 116 -29.00 3.96 -4.76
C ASP A 116 -29.75 4.94 -3.83
N ARG A 117 -30.27 4.44 -2.71
CA ARG A 117 -30.94 5.28 -1.72
C ARG A 117 -29.99 6.29 -1.08
N LEU A 118 -28.79 5.86 -0.69
CA LEU A 118 -27.75 6.70 -0.09
C LEU A 118 -27.32 7.81 -1.06
N LEU A 119 -27.07 7.46 -2.32
CA LEU A 119 -26.65 8.41 -3.34
C LEU A 119 -27.72 9.46 -3.64
N ARG A 120 -28.97 9.05 -3.84
CA ARG A 120 -30.08 10.01 -4.09
C ARG A 120 -30.33 10.97 -2.93
N ALA A 121 -30.02 10.56 -1.70
CA ALA A 121 -30.15 11.40 -0.52
C ALA A 121 -28.93 12.30 -0.26
N ASN A 122 -27.82 12.09 -0.97
CA ASN A 122 -26.58 12.81 -0.72
C ASN A 122 -26.41 13.97 -1.74
N PRO A 123 -26.36 15.24 -1.30
CA PRO A 123 -26.22 16.38 -2.20
C PRO A 123 -24.83 16.46 -2.90
N ARG A 124 -23.86 15.67 -2.46
CA ARG A 124 -22.53 15.60 -3.06
C ARG A 124 -22.48 14.74 -4.32
N TRP A 125 -23.50 13.89 -4.53
CA TRP A 125 -23.58 13.06 -5.72
C TRP A 125 -24.05 13.87 -6.93
N ASP A 126 -23.31 13.80 -8.03
CA ASP A 126 -23.63 14.51 -9.29
C ASP A 126 -24.64 13.78 -10.18
N GLY A 127 -25.13 12.62 -9.77
CA GLY A 127 -26.17 11.86 -10.48
C GLY A 127 -25.68 11.02 -11.65
N ARG A 128 -24.39 11.02 -12.00
CA ARG A 128 -23.86 10.34 -13.20
C ARG A 128 -23.61 8.84 -12.99
N VAL A 129 -22.85 8.49 -11.97
CA VAL A 129 -22.42 7.11 -11.72
C VAL A 129 -22.64 6.74 -10.27
N GLY A 130 -23.35 5.62 -10.07
CA GLY A 130 -23.55 4.98 -8.78
C GLY A 130 -23.71 3.47 -9.00
N VAL A 131 -22.61 2.69 -8.92
CA VAL A 131 -22.61 1.27 -9.27
C VAL A 131 -21.92 0.45 -8.17
N LEU A 132 -22.57 -0.65 -7.76
CA LEU A 132 -22.01 -1.61 -6.83
C LEU A 132 -21.64 -2.90 -7.57
N GLN A 133 -20.39 -3.30 -7.44
CA GLN A 133 -19.82 -4.50 -8.07
C GLN A 133 -19.07 -5.34 -7.05
N VAL A 134 -19.19 -6.65 -7.18
CA VAL A 134 -18.24 -7.57 -6.54
C VAL A 134 -16.98 -7.60 -7.39
N THR A 135 -15.84 -7.32 -6.79
CA THR A 135 -14.57 -7.23 -7.53
C THR A 135 -13.61 -8.35 -7.19
N ASP A 136 -13.72 -8.92 -6.00
CA ASP A 136 -12.80 -9.97 -5.56
C ASP A 136 -13.39 -10.78 -4.40
N THR A 137 -12.71 -11.88 -4.07
CA THR A 137 -12.90 -12.65 -2.83
C THR A 137 -11.53 -12.82 -2.16
N VAL A 138 -11.34 -12.20 -1.02
CA VAL A 138 -10.05 -12.14 -0.32
C VAL A 138 -10.22 -12.63 1.12
N ASP A 139 -9.34 -13.52 1.56
CA ASP A 139 -9.29 -14.00 2.95
C ASP A 139 -10.63 -14.51 3.53
N GLY A 140 -11.48 -15.10 2.68
CA GLY A 140 -12.78 -15.61 3.10
C GLY A 140 -13.88 -14.54 3.18
N TYR A 141 -13.66 -13.37 2.59
CA TYR A 141 -14.63 -12.28 2.43
C TYR A 141 -14.89 -11.97 0.97
N VAL A 142 -16.00 -11.33 0.69
CA VAL A 142 -16.33 -10.81 -0.62
C VAL A 142 -16.00 -9.32 -0.65
N ARG A 143 -15.12 -8.91 -1.55
CA ARG A 143 -14.81 -7.50 -1.76
C ARG A 143 -15.82 -6.86 -2.68
N VAL A 144 -16.46 -5.83 -2.18
CA VAL A 144 -17.44 -5.03 -2.90
C VAL A 144 -16.89 -3.64 -3.16
N ARG A 145 -16.97 -3.21 -4.40
CA ARG A 145 -16.61 -1.88 -4.84
C ARG A 145 -17.88 -1.07 -5.17
N MET A 146 -17.99 0.10 -4.57
CA MET A 146 -18.99 1.11 -4.89
C MET A 146 -18.30 2.21 -5.69
N LEU A 147 -18.59 2.29 -7.00
CA LEU A 147 -18.08 3.30 -7.90
C LEU A 147 -19.08 4.48 -7.90
N VAL A 148 -18.62 5.67 -7.56
CA VAL A 148 -19.43 6.87 -7.45
C VAL A 148 -18.77 8.05 -8.15
N SER A 149 -19.58 9.01 -8.62
CA SER A 149 -19.11 10.22 -9.27
C SER A 149 -19.43 11.45 -8.46
N ALA A 150 -18.58 12.47 -8.57
CA ALA A 150 -18.82 13.79 -7.99
C ALA A 150 -18.20 14.89 -8.86
N GLU A 151 -18.64 16.12 -8.64
CA GLU A 151 -18.27 17.29 -9.43
C GLU A 151 -16.78 17.65 -9.32
N ASN A 152 -16.16 17.35 -8.19
CA ASN A 152 -14.76 17.68 -7.94
C ASN A 152 -14.12 16.74 -6.90
N ALA A 153 -12.78 16.79 -6.76
CA ALA A 153 -12.01 15.89 -5.92
C ALA A 153 -12.35 15.98 -4.41
N PRO A 154 -12.44 17.14 -3.77
CA PRO A 154 -12.85 17.24 -2.37
C PRO A 154 -14.25 16.65 -2.13
N THR A 155 -15.21 17.01 -2.98
CA THR A 155 -16.59 16.50 -2.90
C THR A 155 -16.62 14.97 -3.08
N LEU A 156 -15.80 14.44 -3.99
CA LEU A 156 -15.67 12.99 -4.21
C LEU A 156 -15.12 12.27 -2.99
N PHE A 157 -14.11 12.85 -2.33
CA PHE A 157 -13.55 12.27 -1.11
C PHE A 157 -14.62 12.15 -0.03
N ASP A 158 -15.33 13.23 0.26
CA ASP A 158 -16.41 13.25 1.24
C ASP A 158 -17.54 12.28 0.88
N LEU A 159 -17.96 12.26 -0.39
CA LEU A 159 -18.99 11.33 -0.87
C LEU A 159 -18.60 9.87 -0.63
N ARG A 160 -17.35 9.51 -0.89
CA ARG A 160 -16.85 8.16 -0.62
C ARG A 160 -16.89 7.79 0.86
N CYS A 161 -16.59 8.75 1.73
CA CYS A 161 -16.71 8.57 3.18
C CYS A 161 -18.17 8.39 3.61
N ASP A 162 -19.07 9.25 3.13
CA ASP A 162 -20.50 9.19 3.43
C ASP A 162 -21.12 7.87 3.00
N VAL A 163 -20.82 7.44 1.77
CA VAL A 163 -21.32 6.16 1.21
C VAL A 163 -20.82 4.98 2.00
N ARG A 164 -19.52 4.97 2.34
CA ARG A 164 -18.94 3.89 3.16
C ARG A 164 -19.58 3.83 4.54
N GLU A 165 -19.70 4.96 5.21
CA GLU A 165 -20.33 5.06 6.52
C GLU A 165 -21.80 4.65 6.50
N GLY A 166 -22.55 5.15 5.50
CA GLY A 166 -23.97 4.82 5.29
C GLY A 166 -24.16 3.32 5.07
N MET A 167 -23.33 2.71 4.23
CA MET A 167 -23.38 1.28 3.95
C MET A 167 -23.04 0.43 5.19
N VAL A 168 -22.02 0.83 5.96
CA VAL A 168 -21.68 0.15 7.23
C VAL A 168 -22.83 0.26 8.24
N LYS A 169 -23.48 1.42 8.34
CA LYS A 169 -24.66 1.60 9.22
C LYS A 169 -25.82 0.70 8.78
N TRP A 170 -26.07 0.61 7.49
CA TRP A 170 -27.12 -0.27 6.95
C TRP A 170 -26.80 -1.76 7.21
N LEU A 171 -25.56 -2.22 6.93
CA LEU A 171 -25.15 -3.58 7.23
C LEU A 171 -25.36 -3.93 8.70
N LYS A 172 -24.95 -3.07 9.62
CA LYS A 172 -25.12 -3.29 11.06
C LYS A 172 -26.58 -3.39 11.48
N ARG A 173 -27.47 -2.61 10.87
CA ARG A 173 -28.88 -2.54 11.25
C ARG A 173 -29.73 -3.61 10.59
N GLU A 174 -29.60 -3.77 9.27
CA GLU A 174 -30.50 -4.60 8.47
C GLU A 174 -29.89 -5.99 8.16
N GLN A 175 -28.55 -6.08 8.12
CA GLN A 175 -27.83 -7.28 7.67
C GLN A 175 -26.68 -7.66 8.62
N PRO A 176 -26.95 -7.86 9.93
CA PRO A 176 -25.86 -8.17 10.89
C PRO A 176 -25.18 -9.50 10.58
N GLY A 177 -25.86 -10.41 9.87
CA GLY A 177 -25.28 -11.67 9.38
C GLY A 177 -24.26 -11.51 8.27
N ALA A 178 -24.26 -10.38 7.56
CA ALA A 178 -23.35 -10.06 6.46
C ALA A 178 -22.09 -9.28 6.87
N LEU A 179 -21.95 -8.99 8.17
CA LEU A 179 -20.72 -8.42 8.71
C LEU A 179 -19.58 -9.44 8.62
N PRO A 180 -18.34 -9.02 8.35
CA PRO A 180 -17.19 -9.89 8.26
C PRO A 180 -17.04 -10.80 9.49
N ARG A 181 -16.95 -12.13 9.26
CA ARG A 181 -16.79 -13.14 10.31
C ARG A 181 -15.66 -14.08 9.94
N ARG A 182 -14.76 -14.34 10.88
CA ARG A 182 -13.80 -15.45 10.74
C ARG A 182 -14.54 -16.76 10.97
N ARG A 183 -14.49 -17.64 9.98
CA ARG A 183 -14.95 -19.03 10.10
C ARG A 183 -13.74 -19.88 10.48
N LEU A 184 -13.72 -20.38 11.72
CA LEU A 184 -12.76 -21.37 12.19
C LEU A 184 -13.46 -22.71 12.23
N ALA A 185 -13.00 -23.67 11.40
CA ALA A 185 -13.36 -25.06 11.55
C ALA A 185 -12.36 -25.68 12.52
N PHE A 186 -12.84 -26.16 13.64
CA PHE A 186 -12.10 -27.05 14.51
C PHE A 186 -12.42 -28.46 14.05
N ASP A 187 -11.40 -29.23 13.71
CA ASP A 187 -11.55 -30.66 13.41
C ASP A 187 -11.69 -31.37 14.76
N ASP A 188 -12.93 -31.68 15.13
CA ASP A 188 -13.28 -32.35 16.41
C ASP A 188 -12.90 -33.85 16.43
N ASP A 189 -12.24 -34.37 15.39
CA ASP A 189 -11.85 -35.79 15.30
C ASP A 189 -10.65 -36.18 16.18
N HIS A 190 -10.08 -35.28 16.96
CA HIS A 190 -9.17 -35.63 18.04
C HIS A 190 -9.87 -35.62 19.40
N VAL A 191 -10.90 -36.47 19.55
CA VAL A 191 -11.30 -36.93 20.87
C VAL A 191 -10.11 -37.74 21.42
N PHE A 192 -9.34 -37.14 22.33
CA PHE A 192 -8.44 -37.89 23.19
C PHE A 192 -9.32 -38.84 24.02
N GLU A 193 -9.58 -40.03 23.53
CA GLU A 193 -9.99 -41.14 24.37
C GLU A 193 -8.82 -41.42 25.32
N SER A 194 -8.95 -40.93 26.54
CA SER A 194 -8.15 -41.38 27.66
C SER A 194 -8.57 -42.83 27.96
N SER A 195 -8.01 -43.77 27.19
CA SER A 195 -8.10 -45.18 27.48
C SER A 195 -7.24 -45.49 28.72
N SER A 196 -7.89 -45.45 29.90
CA SER A 196 -7.38 -46.15 31.06
C SER A 196 -7.44 -47.66 30.78
N GLY A 197 -6.29 -48.28 30.67
CA GLY A 197 -6.06 -49.70 30.97
C GLY A 197 -6.22 -50.71 29.84
N THR A 198 -5.17 -51.21 29.34
CA THR A 198 -4.74 -52.64 29.43
C THR A 198 -3.64 -52.91 28.39
N THR A 199 -2.52 -53.35 28.92
CA THR A 199 -1.36 -53.74 28.16
C THR A 199 -1.67 -54.91 27.22
N HIS A 200 -1.69 -54.66 25.91
CA HIS A 200 -1.46 -55.70 24.91
C HIS A 200 -0.21 -55.30 24.06
N VAL A 201 0.85 -56.08 24.26
CA VAL A 201 2.03 -56.06 23.39
C VAL A 201 1.59 -56.60 22.03
N GLY A 202 1.34 -55.70 21.09
CA GLY A 202 1.09 -56.00 19.70
C GLY A 202 2.00 -55.17 18.84
N GLN A 203 2.74 -55.83 17.96
CA GLN A 203 3.74 -55.31 17.02
C GLN A 203 3.38 -53.95 16.44
N ALA A 204 4.25 -52.97 16.74
CA ALA A 204 4.21 -51.66 16.13
C ALA A 204 4.46 -51.79 14.62
N ARG A 205 3.40 -51.52 13.82
CA ARG A 205 3.58 -51.10 12.46
C ARG A 205 4.15 -49.67 12.52
N ALA A 206 5.32 -49.52 11.89
CA ALA A 206 5.91 -48.22 11.71
C ALA A 206 4.98 -47.38 10.83
N ASP A 207 4.15 -46.54 11.47
CA ASP A 207 3.34 -45.54 10.81
C ASP A 207 4.29 -44.39 10.45
N SER A 208 4.63 -44.28 9.17
CA SER A 208 5.44 -43.16 8.67
C SER A 208 4.54 -41.92 8.61
N GLY A 209 4.45 -41.19 9.72
CA GLY A 209 3.79 -39.87 9.75
C GLY A 209 4.49 -38.91 8.78
N LEU A 210 3.76 -37.96 8.28
CA LEU A 210 4.20 -36.99 7.25
C LEU A 210 5.45 -36.19 7.65
N PHE A 211 5.84 -36.23 8.93
CA PHE A 211 6.97 -35.51 9.52
C PHE A 211 8.02 -36.43 10.18
N THR A 212 7.83 -37.72 10.23
CA THR A 212 8.88 -38.67 10.63
C THR A 212 9.71 -38.99 9.40
N GLY A 213 10.88 -38.39 9.32
CA GLY A 213 11.84 -38.66 8.28
C GLY A 213 12.28 -40.14 8.30
N SER A 214 12.90 -40.61 7.22
CA SER A 214 13.55 -41.93 7.21
C SER A 214 14.59 -42.01 8.36
N PRO A 215 14.91 -43.21 8.87
CA PRO A 215 15.93 -43.39 9.92
C PRO A 215 17.25 -42.67 9.60
N GLU A 216 17.57 -42.56 8.32
CA GLU A 216 18.77 -41.84 7.86
C GLU A 216 18.61 -40.30 7.97
N ALA A 217 17.36 -39.75 7.88
CA ALA A 217 17.08 -38.32 8.08
C ALA A 217 17.15 -37.94 9.56
N GLU A 218 16.71 -38.84 10.46
CA GLU A 218 16.84 -38.62 11.90
C GLU A 218 18.31 -38.70 12.37
N GLN A 219 19.14 -39.61 11.80
CA GLN A 219 20.56 -39.63 12.08
C GLN A 219 21.30 -38.38 11.64
N ARG A 220 20.88 -37.79 10.48
CA ARG A 220 21.45 -36.51 10.04
C ARG A 220 21.00 -35.35 10.91
N GLY A 221 19.77 -35.37 11.42
CA GLY A 221 19.27 -34.36 12.36
C GLY A 221 20.08 -34.36 13.68
N ARG A 222 20.38 -35.53 14.23
CA ARG A 222 21.19 -35.65 15.45
C ARG A 222 22.64 -35.19 15.25
N ALA A 223 23.23 -35.43 14.08
CA ALA A 223 24.57 -34.94 13.77
C ALA A 223 24.66 -33.40 13.66
N PHE A 224 23.53 -32.69 13.47
CA PHE A 224 23.47 -31.23 13.53
C PHE A 224 23.30 -30.71 14.95
N ASP A 225 22.58 -31.45 15.81
CA ASP A 225 22.30 -31.05 17.19
C ASP A 225 23.55 -31.20 18.10
N ASP A 226 24.38 -32.20 17.84
CA ASP A 226 25.65 -32.45 18.56
C ASP A 226 26.76 -31.44 18.20
N GLY A 227 26.57 -30.58 17.18
CA GLY A 227 27.56 -29.62 16.70
C GLY A 227 27.45 -28.20 17.32
N ASP A 228 26.33 -27.85 17.94
CA ASP A 228 26.05 -26.46 18.36
C ASP A 228 26.24 -26.19 19.86
N ASP A 229 26.41 -27.24 20.71
CA ASP A 229 26.58 -27.09 22.15
C ASP A 229 28.00 -26.71 22.63
N GLY A 230 28.95 -26.58 21.71
CA GLY A 230 30.35 -26.33 22.03
C GLY A 230 30.81 -24.88 22.01
N ASP A 231 30.19 -24.02 21.23
CA ASP A 231 30.70 -22.65 20.94
C ASP A 231 30.02 -21.52 21.71
N ASP A 232 28.78 -21.70 22.16
CA ASP A 232 28.09 -20.66 22.94
C ASP A 232 28.53 -20.52 24.40
N ARG A 233 29.03 -21.61 25.01
CA ARG A 233 29.57 -21.55 26.38
C ARG A 233 30.95 -20.89 26.48
N ALA A 234 31.67 -20.77 25.38
CA ALA A 234 32.95 -20.05 25.32
C ALA A 234 32.73 -18.53 25.20
N ARG A 235 31.72 -18.08 24.46
CA ARG A 235 31.40 -16.66 24.29
C ARG A 235 30.83 -16.02 25.55
N ASP A 236 29.95 -16.69 26.29
CA ASP A 236 29.37 -16.17 27.53
C ASP A 236 30.41 -15.98 28.67
N ARG A 237 31.55 -16.68 28.64
CA ARG A 237 32.63 -16.47 29.62
C ARG A 237 33.52 -15.28 29.30
N GLU A 238 33.62 -14.89 28.06
CA GLU A 238 34.45 -13.74 27.63
C GLU A 238 33.74 -12.41 27.91
N PHE A 239 32.39 -12.38 27.82
CA PHE A 239 31.60 -11.20 28.14
C PHE A 239 31.40 -10.95 29.64
N ALA A 240 31.56 -11.94 30.49
CA ALA A 240 31.44 -11.81 31.93
C ALA A 240 32.68 -11.16 32.60
N HIS A 241 33.85 -11.25 31.97
CA HIS A 241 35.10 -10.67 32.51
C HIS A 241 35.36 -9.21 32.10
N ALA A 242 34.67 -8.69 31.11
CA ALA A 242 34.86 -7.31 30.61
C ALA A 242 34.06 -6.21 31.35
N ARG A 243 33.33 -6.55 32.42
CA ARG A 243 32.41 -5.61 33.08
C ARG A 243 32.83 -5.19 34.51
N TRP A 244 34.08 -5.44 34.90
CA TRP A 244 34.53 -5.10 36.28
C TRP A 244 35.96 -4.51 36.36
N ASP A 245 36.32 -3.54 35.47
CA ASP A 245 37.44 -2.65 35.73
C ASP A 245 37.16 -1.28 35.09
N GLY A 246 36.79 -0.33 35.93
CA GLY A 246 36.62 1.05 35.53
C GLY A 246 35.91 1.87 36.62
N GLY A 247 36.68 2.22 37.67
CA GLY A 247 36.30 3.13 38.72
C GLY A 247 36.18 4.61 38.28
#